data_b55958180b8192f9cb91b3f6009dc33b
#
_entry.id   b55958180b8192f9cb91b3f6009dc33b
#
_cell.length_a   1.000
_cell.length_b   1.000
_cell.length_c   1.000
_cell.angle_alpha   90.00
_cell.angle_beta   90.00
_cell.angle_gamma   90.00
#
_symmetry.space_group_name_H-M   'P 1'
#
loop_
_entity.id
_entity.type
_entity.pdbx_description
1 polymer ?
#
loop_
_entity_poly.entity_id
_entity_poly.type
_entity_poly.pdbx_seq_one_letter_code
_entity_poly.pdbx_strand_id
1 'polypeptide(L)'
;MSDEKRRLDARIAALEEELEEEQGNSEMLMERAKKAQISIEQMTTELAQERGQVQKLENNRMLLERQNKELKTKLNEVETAQRAKAKATIAALESKIANLEEQLAAETA
;
A
#
# COMPACT_ATOMS: atom_id res chain seq x y z
N MET A 1 38.92 -41.88 56.04
CA MET A 1 39.71 -41.41 54.91
C MET A 1 39.19 -41.93 53.56
N SER A 2 39.01 -43.23 53.45
CA SER A 2 38.49 -43.84 52.22
C SER A 2 37.09 -43.37 51.90
N ASP A 3 36.21 -43.23 52.89
CA ASP A 3 34.81 -42.75 52.67
C ASP A 3 34.75 -41.28 52.38
N GLU A 4 35.58 -40.48 52.94
CA GLU A 4 35.73 -39.08 52.72
C GLU A 4 36.18 -38.80 51.26
N LYS A 5 37.18 -39.55 50.82
CA LYS A 5 37.67 -39.48 49.45
C LYS A 5 36.56 -39.82 48.43
N ARG A 6 35.81 -40.88 48.65
CA ARG A 6 34.70 -41.31 47.83
C ARG A 6 33.61 -40.23 47.71
N ARG A 7 33.32 -39.62 48.88
CA ARG A 7 32.33 -38.56 48.92
C ARG A 7 32.75 -37.33 48.08
N LEU A 8 34.05 -36.96 48.23
CA LEU A 8 34.61 -35.85 47.49
C LEU A 8 34.69 -36.14 45.98
N ASP A 9 35.13 -37.34 45.61
CA ASP A 9 35.18 -37.77 44.22
C ASP A 9 33.77 -37.75 43.57
N ALA A 10 32.78 -38.26 44.31
CA ALA A 10 31.40 -38.25 43.86
C ALA A 10 30.85 -36.83 43.68
N ARG A 11 31.21 -35.93 44.61
CA ARG A 11 30.78 -34.53 44.51
C ARG A 11 31.45 -33.81 43.32
N ILE A 12 32.72 -34.09 43.08
CA ILE A 12 33.45 -33.56 41.93
C ILE A 12 32.79 -34.03 40.63
N ALA A 13 32.48 -35.32 40.50
CA ALA A 13 31.83 -35.87 39.32
C ALA A 13 30.45 -35.24 39.09
N ALA A 14 29.68 -35.04 40.14
CA ALA A 14 28.37 -34.39 40.04
C ALA A 14 28.47 -32.93 39.59
N LEU A 15 29.46 -32.20 40.13
CA LEU A 15 29.70 -30.80 39.74
C LEU A 15 30.18 -30.67 38.30
N GLU A 16 31.04 -31.59 37.87
CA GLU A 16 31.48 -31.62 36.46
C GLU A 16 30.34 -31.86 35.50
N GLU A 17 29.42 -32.76 35.85
CA GLU A 17 28.23 -33.06 35.08
C GLU A 17 27.28 -31.85 35.02
N GLU A 18 27.04 -31.21 36.18
CA GLU A 18 26.22 -29.99 36.21
C GLU A 18 26.83 -28.85 35.36
N LEU A 19 28.16 -28.72 35.44
CA LEU A 19 28.88 -27.71 34.69
C LEU A 19 28.74 -27.95 33.18
N GLU A 20 28.88 -29.20 32.73
CA GLU A 20 28.67 -29.57 31.33
C GLU A 20 27.25 -29.24 30.84
N GLU A 21 26.24 -29.58 31.66
CA GLU A 21 24.85 -29.26 31.36
C GLU A 21 24.63 -27.77 31.23
N GLU A 22 25.13 -26.99 32.17
CA GLU A 22 25.00 -25.53 32.16
C GLU A 22 25.72 -24.90 30.96
N GLN A 23 26.89 -25.40 30.60
CA GLN A 23 27.62 -24.96 29.41
C GLN A 23 26.86 -25.27 28.14
N GLY A 24 26.25 -26.46 28.03
CA GLY A 24 25.43 -26.85 26.92
C GLY A 24 24.18 -25.95 26.77
N ASN A 25 23.54 -25.68 27.92
CA ASN A 25 22.37 -24.78 27.94
C ASN A 25 22.76 -23.35 27.54
N SER A 26 23.89 -22.86 28.04
CA SER A 26 24.42 -21.55 27.74
C SER A 26 24.69 -21.39 26.23
N GLU A 27 25.33 -22.38 25.61
CA GLU A 27 25.62 -22.40 24.18
C GLU A 27 24.34 -22.42 23.35
N MET A 28 23.35 -23.21 23.78
CA MET A 28 22.06 -23.29 23.13
C MET A 28 21.32 -21.95 23.15
N LEU A 29 21.34 -21.29 24.33
CA LEU A 29 20.71 -19.95 24.47
C LEU A 29 21.41 -18.88 23.65
N MET A 30 22.74 -18.93 23.61
CA MET A 30 23.53 -18.01 22.76
C MET A 30 23.21 -18.20 21.28
N GLU A 31 23.08 -19.44 20.84
CA GLU A 31 22.73 -19.73 19.44
C GLU A 31 21.31 -19.28 19.11
N ARG A 32 20.35 -19.48 20.02
CA ARG A 32 18.99 -18.96 19.85
C ARG A 32 18.97 -17.44 19.78
N ALA A 33 19.75 -16.79 20.64
CA ALA A 33 19.85 -15.33 20.63
C ALA A 33 20.41 -14.82 19.31
N LYS A 34 21.44 -15.47 18.76
CA LYS A 34 22.00 -15.13 17.44
C LYS A 34 20.97 -15.27 16.33
N LYS A 35 20.25 -16.39 16.29
CA LYS A 35 19.19 -16.62 15.29
C LYS A 35 18.07 -15.60 15.40
N ALA A 36 17.66 -15.30 16.63
CA ALA A 36 16.65 -14.27 16.87
C ALA A 36 17.11 -12.90 16.40
N GLN A 37 18.36 -12.56 16.63
CA GLN A 37 18.95 -11.29 16.20
C GLN A 37 18.96 -11.18 14.66
N ILE A 38 19.34 -12.25 13.96
CA ILE A 38 19.33 -12.30 12.51
C ILE A 38 17.91 -12.13 11.98
N SER A 39 16.93 -12.81 12.60
CA SER A 39 15.52 -12.67 12.22
C SER A 39 15.00 -11.24 12.40
N ILE A 40 15.38 -10.59 13.51
CA ILE A 40 15.01 -9.20 13.78
C ILE A 40 15.60 -8.27 12.73
N GLU A 41 16.85 -8.46 12.35
CA GLU A 41 17.52 -7.67 11.32
C GLU A 41 16.84 -7.84 9.95
N GLN A 42 16.50 -9.07 9.59
CA GLN A 42 15.76 -9.37 8.35
C GLN A 42 14.39 -8.71 8.33
N MET A 43 13.64 -8.85 9.42
CA MET A 43 12.32 -8.24 9.56
C MET A 43 12.38 -6.72 9.51
N THR A 44 13.40 -6.13 10.14
CA THR A 44 13.62 -4.68 10.13
C THR A 44 13.88 -4.19 8.70
N THR A 45 14.69 -4.92 7.94
CA THR A 45 14.97 -4.59 6.54
C THR A 45 13.71 -4.71 5.66
N GLU A 46 12.97 -5.81 5.81
CA GLU A 46 11.71 -6.03 5.09
C GLU A 46 10.68 -4.94 5.41
N LEU A 47 10.58 -4.58 6.68
CA LEU A 47 9.65 -3.53 7.11
C LEU A 47 10.02 -2.17 6.51
N ALA A 48 11.30 -1.84 6.45
CA ALA A 48 11.78 -0.62 5.83
C ALA A 48 11.45 -0.58 4.33
N GLN A 49 11.61 -1.70 3.63
CA GLN A 49 11.26 -1.83 2.21
C GLN A 49 9.75 -1.67 2.00
N GLU A 50 8.94 -2.33 2.81
CA GLU A 50 7.48 -2.23 2.72
C GLU A 50 6.99 -0.81 2.99
N ARG A 51 7.54 -0.15 3.99
CA ARG A 51 7.23 1.26 4.29
C ARG A 51 7.56 2.17 3.11
N GLY A 52 8.70 1.92 2.46
CA GLY A 52 9.08 2.64 1.24
C GLY A 52 8.08 2.43 0.11
N GLN A 53 7.61 1.20 -0.09
CA GLN A 53 6.59 0.87 -1.10
C GLN A 53 5.25 1.52 -0.78
N VAL A 54 4.83 1.47 0.48
CA VAL A 54 3.59 2.12 0.94
C VAL A 54 3.65 3.62 0.67
N GLN A 55 4.79 4.26 0.94
CA GLN A 55 4.95 5.68 0.69
C GLN A 55 4.84 6.01 -0.80
N LYS A 56 5.45 5.20 -1.67
CA LYS A 56 5.35 5.36 -3.12
C LYS A 56 3.91 5.20 -3.61
N LEU A 57 3.23 4.17 -3.12
CA LEU A 57 1.85 3.91 -3.48
C LEU A 57 0.92 5.04 -3.01
N GLU A 58 1.16 5.57 -1.83
CA GLU A 58 0.40 6.72 -1.30
C GLU A 58 0.60 7.97 -2.16
N ASN A 59 1.85 8.24 -2.56
CA ASN A 59 2.16 9.36 -3.46
C ASN A 59 1.47 9.19 -4.82
N ASN A 60 1.50 7.97 -5.38
CA ASN A 60 0.83 7.66 -6.63
C ASN A 60 -0.69 7.80 -6.52
N ARG A 61 -1.25 7.35 -5.40
CA ARG A 61 -2.68 7.50 -5.13
C ARG A 61 -3.10 8.96 -5.13
N MET A 62 -2.34 9.79 -4.44
CA MET A 62 -2.62 11.24 -4.39
C MET A 62 -2.52 11.90 -5.77
N LEU A 63 -1.52 11.50 -6.56
CA LEU A 63 -1.35 12.00 -7.92
C LEU A 63 -2.53 11.59 -8.81
N LEU A 64 -2.93 10.32 -8.75
CA LEU A 64 -4.06 9.80 -9.53
C LEU A 64 -5.38 10.43 -9.11
N GLU A 65 -5.59 10.67 -7.83
CA GLU A 65 -6.79 11.38 -7.35
C GLU A 65 -6.86 12.80 -7.92
N ARG A 66 -5.74 13.51 -7.96
CA ARG A 66 -5.66 14.84 -8.56
C ARG A 66 -5.97 14.80 -10.05
N GLN A 67 -5.36 13.85 -10.76
CA GLN A 67 -5.62 13.67 -12.20
C GLN A 67 -7.07 13.31 -12.47
N ASN A 68 -7.67 12.43 -11.68
CA ASN A 68 -9.08 12.07 -11.80
C ASN A 68 -9.99 13.28 -11.59
N LYS A 69 -9.68 14.11 -10.62
CA LYS A 69 -10.44 15.32 -10.33
C LYS A 69 -10.36 16.31 -11.51
N GLU A 70 -9.16 16.50 -12.05
CA GLU A 70 -8.94 17.33 -13.24
C GLU A 70 -9.70 16.82 -14.46
N LEU A 71 -9.66 15.50 -14.69
CA LEU A 71 -10.37 14.86 -15.79
C LEU A 71 -11.89 15.01 -15.66
N LYS A 72 -12.42 14.86 -14.45
CA LYS A 72 -13.86 15.09 -14.19
C LYS A 72 -14.26 16.53 -14.49
N THR A 73 -13.43 17.48 -14.09
CA THR A 73 -13.67 18.90 -14.36
C THR A 73 -13.68 19.16 -15.88
N LYS A 74 -12.68 18.63 -16.60
CA LYS A 74 -12.61 18.76 -18.07
C LYS A 74 -13.79 18.10 -18.76
N LEU A 75 -14.20 16.92 -18.29
CA LEU A 75 -15.35 16.22 -18.84
C LEU A 75 -16.64 17.06 -18.68
N ASN A 76 -16.85 17.62 -17.51
CA ASN A 76 -17.97 18.50 -17.24
C ASN A 76 -17.96 19.73 -18.15
N GLU A 77 -16.81 20.34 -18.37
CA GLU A 77 -16.65 21.49 -19.27
C GLU A 77 -16.99 21.14 -20.70
N VAL A 78 -16.50 20.00 -21.20
CA VAL A 78 -16.79 19.51 -22.54
C VAL A 78 -18.29 19.20 -22.70
N GLU A 79 -18.88 18.51 -21.74
CA GLU A 79 -20.31 18.18 -21.76
C GLU A 79 -21.18 19.45 -21.77
N THR A 80 -20.83 20.42 -20.92
CA THR A 80 -21.55 21.70 -20.87
C THR A 80 -21.44 22.47 -22.18
N ALA A 81 -20.24 22.52 -22.75
CA ALA A 81 -20.00 23.17 -24.06
C ALA A 81 -20.77 22.47 -25.18
N GLN A 82 -20.80 21.15 -25.20
CA GLN A 82 -21.53 20.38 -26.19
C GLN A 82 -23.05 20.59 -26.09
N ARG A 83 -23.58 20.62 -24.87
CA ARG A 83 -25.02 20.92 -24.65
C ARG A 83 -25.37 22.31 -25.09
N ALA A 84 -24.57 23.32 -24.81
CA ALA A 84 -24.78 24.69 -25.23
C ALA A 84 -24.77 24.80 -26.77
N LYS A 85 -23.81 24.11 -27.40
CA LYS A 85 -23.71 24.08 -28.88
C LYS A 85 -24.91 23.40 -29.51
N ALA A 86 -25.36 22.29 -28.95
CA ALA A 86 -26.54 21.56 -29.41
C ALA A 86 -27.81 22.43 -29.31
N LYS A 87 -27.99 23.10 -28.17
CA LYS A 87 -29.13 24.04 -27.99
C LYS A 87 -29.09 25.18 -28.96
N ALA A 88 -27.94 25.77 -29.21
CA ALA A 88 -27.81 26.86 -30.20
C ALA A 88 -28.12 26.38 -31.62
N THR A 89 -27.67 25.18 -31.99
CA THR A 89 -27.96 24.57 -33.29
C THR A 89 -29.45 24.29 -33.44
N ILE A 90 -30.10 23.75 -32.43
CA ILE A 90 -31.55 23.48 -32.43
C ILE A 90 -32.32 24.78 -32.58
N ALA A 91 -31.97 25.81 -31.82
CA ALA A 91 -32.61 27.10 -31.89
C ALA A 91 -32.48 27.74 -33.30
N ALA A 92 -31.29 27.65 -33.91
CA ALA A 92 -31.05 28.14 -35.26
C ALA A 92 -31.88 27.40 -36.30
N LEU A 93 -32.00 26.07 -36.18
CA LEU A 93 -32.82 25.24 -37.07
C LEU A 93 -34.31 25.55 -36.92
N GLU A 94 -34.79 25.68 -35.68
CA GLU A 94 -36.18 26.06 -35.39
C GLU A 94 -36.53 27.42 -35.99
N SER A 95 -35.64 28.38 -35.87
CA SER A 95 -35.77 29.71 -36.46
C SER A 95 -35.82 29.64 -37.97
N LYS A 96 -34.97 28.81 -38.59
CA LYS A 96 -34.96 28.62 -40.03
C LYS A 96 -36.25 27.97 -40.54
N ILE A 97 -36.77 26.99 -39.82
CA ILE A 97 -38.05 26.34 -40.12
C ILE A 97 -39.18 27.35 -40.06
N ALA A 98 -39.25 28.14 -39.00
CA ALA A 98 -40.28 29.18 -38.86
C ALA A 98 -40.25 30.18 -40.01
N ASN A 99 -39.09 30.63 -40.47
CA ASN A 99 -38.90 31.50 -41.55
C ASN A 99 -39.38 30.88 -42.91
N LEU A 100 -39.03 29.60 -43.10
CA LEU A 100 -39.46 28.88 -44.30
C LEU A 100 -40.96 28.64 -44.32
N GLU A 101 -41.58 28.34 -43.18
CA GLU A 101 -43.02 28.18 -43.03
C GLU A 101 -43.75 29.55 -43.39
N GLU A 102 -43.20 30.63 -42.88
CA GLU A 102 -43.74 31.98 -43.20
C GLU A 102 -43.62 32.32 -44.65
N GLN A 103 -42.50 32.04 -45.30
CA GLN A 103 -42.30 32.26 -46.73
C GLN A 103 -43.26 31.41 -47.56
N LEU A 104 -43.43 30.14 -47.17
CA LEU A 104 -44.37 29.26 -47.89
C LEU A 104 -45.81 29.74 -47.75
N ALA A 105 -46.21 30.15 -46.56
CA ALA A 105 -47.55 30.73 -46.34
C ALA A 105 -47.77 31.97 -47.18
N ALA A 106 -46.80 32.84 -47.33
CA ALA A 106 -46.90 34.04 -48.19
C ALA A 106 -47.01 33.69 -49.68
N GLU A 107 -46.34 32.64 -50.12
CA GLU A 107 -46.41 32.18 -51.55
C GLU A 107 -47.74 31.50 -51.88
N THR A 108 -48.39 30.85 -50.94
CA THR A 108 -49.63 30.12 -51.12
C THR A 108 -50.86 30.97 -50.87
N ALA A 109 -50.69 32.13 -50.33
CA ALA A 109 -51.80 33.09 -50.11
C ALA A 109 -52.14 33.85 -51.43
#